data_9659dd864d528b9a4604f7ca51787b1a
#
_entry.id   9659dd864d528b9a4604f7ca51787b1a
#
_cell.length_a   1.000
_cell.length_b   1.000
_cell.length_c   1.000
_cell.angle_alpha   90.00
_cell.angle_beta   90.00
_cell.angle_gamma   90.00
#
_symmetry.space_group_name_H-M   'P 1'
#
loop_
_entity.id
_entity.type
_entity.pdbx_description
1 polymer ?
#
loop_
_entity_poly.entity_id
_entity_poly.type
_entity_poly.pdbx_seq_one_letter_code
_entity_poly.pdbx_strand_id
1 'polypeptide(L)'
;MADSQIHVALAGNPNCGKTTLFNLITGANGYVGNWPGVTVEKKEAKLLSDKNVTITDLPGIYSLSPYSPEEQCSRDYLMSGEPDVVVQVVDATNLERNLYLALQVIETGLPVVVAPVSYTHLTLPTIA
;
A
#
# COMPACT_ATOMS: atom_id res chain seq x y z
N MET A 1 18.81 -15.13 -12.62
CA MET A 1 18.66 -14.96 -11.98
C MET A 1 17.56 -14.99 -11.48
N ALA A 2 17.32 -15.63 -11.13
CA ALA A 2 16.13 -15.93 -10.63
C ALA A 2 15.76 -15.17 -9.51
N ASP A 3 16.53 -14.34 -9.07
CA ASP A 3 16.23 -13.78 -7.87
C ASP A 3 15.73 -12.39 -7.97
N SER A 4 14.99 -12.10 -8.97
CA SER A 4 14.42 -10.77 -9.04
C SER A 4 13.31 -10.71 -8.02
N GLN A 5 13.51 -9.92 -7.01
CA GLN A 5 12.48 -9.63 -6.02
C GLN A 5 11.69 -8.43 -6.45
N ILE A 6 10.39 -8.51 -6.26
CA ILE A 6 9.49 -7.42 -6.59
C ILE A 6 9.03 -6.78 -5.29
N HIS A 7 9.16 -5.48 -5.21
CA HIS A 7 8.72 -4.72 -4.04
C HIS A 7 7.43 -3.99 -4.38
N VAL A 8 6.39 -4.28 -3.62
CA VAL A 8 5.07 -3.69 -3.81
C VAL A 8 4.76 -2.78 -2.63
N ALA A 9 4.36 -1.57 -2.92
CA ALA A 9 3.88 -0.64 -1.90
C ALA A 9 2.36 -0.71 -1.87
N LEU A 10 1.80 -0.88 -0.70
CA LEU A 10 0.36 -0.92 -0.52
C LEU A 10 -0.09 0.41 0.06
N ALA A 11 -0.81 1.18 -0.72
CA ALA A 11 -1.21 2.53 -0.35
C ALA A 11 -2.73 2.66 -0.27
N GLY A 12 -3.21 3.60 0.53
CA GLY A 12 -4.64 3.84 0.64
C GLY A 12 -4.96 4.77 1.78
N ASN A 13 -6.20 5.24 1.81
CA ASN A 13 -6.70 6.07 2.88
C ASN A 13 -6.84 5.26 4.17
N PRO A 14 -6.82 5.92 5.32
CA PRO A 14 -7.13 5.21 6.57
C PRO A 14 -8.51 4.58 6.49
N ASN A 15 -8.62 3.39 7.03
CA ASN A 15 -9.90 2.65 7.09
C ASN A 15 -10.51 2.31 5.73
N CYS A 16 -9.70 2.14 4.71
CA CYS A 16 -10.21 1.75 3.40
C CYS A 16 -10.16 0.24 3.15
N GLY A 17 -9.79 -0.53 4.17
CA GLY A 17 -9.68 -1.97 4.00
C GLY A 17 -8.28 -2.44 3.65
N LYS A 18 -7.32 -1.55 3.67
CA LYS A 18 -5.95 -1.85 3.29
C LYS A 18 -5.30 -2.90 4.18
N THR A 19 -5.50 -2.78 5.49
CA THR A 19 -4.94 -3.74 6.44
C THR A 19 -5.55 -5.13 6.25
N THR A 20 -6.86 -5.19 5.99
CA THR A 20 -7.53 -6.45 5.73
C THR A 20 -6.94 -7.12 4.49
N LEU A 21 -6.75 -6.35 3.43
CA LEU A 21 -6.17 -6.88 2.21
C LEU A 21 -4.74 -7.36 2.46
N PHE A 22 -3.94 -6.58 3.16
CA PHE A 22 -2.57 -6.95 3.48
C PHE A 22 -2.53 -8.28 4.22
N ASN A 23 -3.38 -8.45 5.23
CA ASN A 23 -3.40 -9.68 6.01
C ASN A 23 -3.85 -10.88 5.17
N LEU A 24 -4.79 -10.68 4.27
CA LEU A 24 -5.28 -11.76 3.43
C LEU A 24 -4.21 -12.26 2.46
N ILE A 25 -3.46 -11.37 1.83
CA ILE A 25 -2.51 -11.78 0.81
C ILE A 25 -1.15 -12.16 1.38
N THR A 26 -0.86 -11.82 2.63
CA THR A 26 0.39 -12.17 3.27
C THR A 26 0.22 -13.20 4.39
N GLY A 27 -1.00 -13.53 4.76
CA GLY A 27 -1.28 -14.43 5.87
C GLY A 27 -0.98 -13.83 7.23
N ALA A 28 -0.88 -12.50 7.30
CA ALA A 28 -0.58 -11.76 8.52
C ALA A 28 0.76 -12.13 9.12
N ASN A 29 1.66 -12.73 8.32
CA ASN A 29 2.99 -13.12 8.77
C ASN A 29 4.00 -12.13 8.25
N GLY A 30 4.25 -11.09 8.96
CA GLY A 30 5.17 -10.08 8.49
C GLY A 30 6.02 -9.50 9.57
N TYR A 31 6.95 -8.69 9.16
CA TYR A 31 7.80 -7.94 10.05
C TYR A 31 7.11 -6.63 10.40
N VAL A 32 7.11 -6.29 11.67
CA VAL A 32 6.55 -5.03 12.15
C VAL A 32 7.68 -4.25 12.83
N GLY A 33 7.86 -3.02 12.41
CA GLY A 33 8.85 -2.14 13.01
C GLY A 33 8.41 -0.70 12.83
N ASN A 34 9.36 0.20 12.88
CA ASN A 34 9.07 1.62 12.67
C ASN A 34 9.82 2.13 11.46
N TRP A 35 9.26 3.13 10.80
CA TRP A 35 9.97 3.82 9.75
C TRP A 35 11.17 4.55 10.36
N PRO A 36 12.29 4.68 9.65
CA PRO A 36 13.49 5.28 10.20
C PRO A 36 13.23 6.67 10.78
N GLY A 37 13.68 6.88 12.00
CA GLY A 37 13.64 8.19 12.64
C GLY A 37 12.32 8.66 13.18
N VAL A 38 11.26 7.82 13.08
CA VAL A 38 9.93 8.21 13.55
C VAL A 38 9.26 7.04 14.25
N THR A 39 8.12 7.31 14.88
CA THR A 39 7.37 6.27 15.59
C THR A 39 6.23 5.69 14.74
N VAL A 40 6.24 5.97 13.46
CA VAL A 40 5.21 5.45 12.55
C VAL A 40 5.50 3.98 12.27
N GLU A 41 4.48 3.13 12.39
CA GLU A 41 4.62 1.70 12.23
C GLU A 41 4.85 1.32 10.77
N LYS A 42 5.78 0.39 10.56
CA LYS A 42 6.06 -0.14 9.23
C LYS A 42 5.79 -1.64 9.24
N LYS A 43 4.96 -2.11 8.35
CA LYS A 43 4.68 -3.53 8.19
C LYS A 43 5.17 -3.99 6.83
N GLU A 44 5.81 -5.15 6.81
CA GLU A 44 6.37 -5.68 5.59
C GLU A 44 6.26 -7.19 5.63
N ALA A 45 5.82 -7.79 4.54
CA ALA A 45 5.63 -9.23 4.49
C ALA A 45 5.75 -9.73 3.06
N LYS A 46 5.97 -11.03 2.93
CA LYS A 46 6.02 -11.67 1.62
C LYS A 46 4.63 -12.17 1.24
N LEU A 47 4.38 -12.17 -0.06
CA LEU A 47 3.11 -12.66 -0.57
C LEU A 47 3.02 -14.16 -0.34
N LEU A 48 1.85 -14.65 0.05
CA LEU A 48 1.67 -16.09 0.28
C LEU A 48 1.87 -16.91 -0.98
N SER A 49 1.41 -16.39 -2.10
CA SER A 49 1.48 -17.12 -3.35
C SER A 49 2.84 -17.02 -4.05
N ASP A 50 3.67 -16.06 -3.65
CA ASP A 50 4.97 -15.88 -4.30
C ASP A 50 5.93 -15.19 -3.34
N LYS A 51 6.88 -15.93 -2.82
CA LYS A 51 7.83 -15.41 -1.84
C LYS A 51 8.83 -14.41 -2.42
N ASN A 52 8.85 -14.24 -3.73
CA ASN A 52 9.70 -13.23 -4.34
C ASN A 52 9.06 -11.86 -4.36
N VAL A 53 7.82 -11.75 -3.90
CA VAL A 53 7.11 -10.48 -3.83
C VAL A 53 7.03 -10.05 -2.37
N THR A 54 7.61 -8.90 -2.08
CA THR A 54 7.56 -8.31 -0.75
C THR A 54 6.60 -7.12 -0.78
N ILE A 55 5.68 -7.09 0.16
CA ILE A 55 4.68 -6.03 0.25
C ILE A 55 4.95 -5.19 1.47
N THR A 56 5.08 -3.89 1.27
CA THR A 56 5.22 -2.93 2.35
C THR A 56 3.92 -2.18 2.51
N ASP A 57 3.33 -2.27 3.70
CA ASP A 57 2.08 -1.60 4.00
C ASP A 57 2.39 -0.17 4.42
N LEU A 58 2.06 0.78 3.58
CA LEU A 58 2.27 2.18 3.91
C LEU A 58 1.24 2.67 4.91
N PRO A 59 1.56 3.69 5.72
CA PRO A 59 0.57 4.27 6.61
C PRO A 59 -0.64 4.76 5.84
N GLY A 60 -1.81 4.68 6.46
CA GLY A 60 -3.03 5.21 5.85
C GLY A 60 -2.95 6.72 5.77
N ILE A 61 -3.12 7.27 4.58
CA ILE A 61 -3.01 8.70 4.35
C ILE A 61 -4.08 9.17 3.39
N TYR A 62 -4.37 10.46 3.38
CA TYR A 62 -5.33 11.04 2.45
C TYR A 62 -4.64 11.74 1.29
N SER A 63 -3.35 12.03 1.41
CA SER A 63 -2.60 12.71 0.37
C SER A 63 -1.11 12.43 0.55
N LEU A 64 -0.31 12.77 -0.43
CA LEU A 64 1.15 12.66 -0.36
C LEU A 64 1.81 13.96 0.07
N SER A 65 1.06 14.84 0.70
CA SER A 65 1.61 16.09 1.22
C SER A 65 2.49 15.82 2.43
N PRO A 66 3.60 16.54 2.61
CA PRO A 66 4.52 16.27 3.72
C PRO A 66 4.12 16.96 5.01
N TYR A 67 2.85 16.88 5.39
CA TYR A 67 2.36 17.58 6.59
C TYR A 67 2.32 16.73 7.83
N SER A 68 2.41 15.43 7.70
CA SER A 68 2.42 14.53 8.86
C SER A 68 3.53 13.51 8.69
N PRO A 69 3.97 12.87 9.79
CA PRO A 69 4.99 11.81 9.67
C PRO A 69 4.52 10.67 8.76
N GLU A 70 3.24 10.32 8.81
CA GLU A 70 2.69 9.26 7.97
C GLU A 70 2.77 9.61 6.48
N GLU A 71 2.42 10.84 6.15
CA GLU A 71 2.49 11.31 4.76
C GLU A 71 3.92 11.40 4.29
N GLN A 72 4.81 11.88 5.16
CA GLN A 72 6.22 12.01 4.83
C GLN A 72 6.84 10.63 4.57
N CYS A 73 6.55 9.65 5.43
CA CYS A 73 7.08 8.30 5.26
C CYS A 73 6.61 7.68 3.94
N SER A 74 5.33 7.82 3.64
CA SER A 74 4.76 7.26 2.42
C SER A 74 5.35 7.91 1.18
N ARG A 75 5.47 9.23 1.19
CA ARG A 75 6.02 9.97 0.07
C ARG A 75 7.48 9.59 -0.16
N ASP A 76 8.28 9.58 0.92
CA ASP A 76 9.69 9.28 0.81
C ASP A 76 9.92 7.87 0.28
N TYR A 77 9.11 6.91 0.74
CA TYR A 77 9.24 5.54 0.27
C TYR A 77 8.89 5.43 -1.22
N LEU A 78 7.81 6.06 -1.64
CA LEU A 78 7.40 6.01 -3.05
C LEU A 78 8.43 6.67 -3.96
N MET A 79 9.11 7.69 -3.47
CA MET A 79 10.11 8.39 -4.27
C MET A 79 11.51 7.82 -4.15
N SER A 80 11.69 6.81 -3.30
CA SER A 80 13.02 6.24 -3.03
C SER A 80 13.55 5.33 -4.13
N GLY A 81 12.68 4.86 -5.01
CA GLY A 81 13.05 3.88 -6.02
C GLY A 81 12.98 2.44 -5.54
N GLU A 82 12.62 2.20 -4.28
CA GLU A 82 12.48 0.85 -3.78
C GLU A 82 11.25 0.11 -4.31
N PRO A 83 10.06 0.73 -4.32
CA PRO A 83 8.89 -0.01 -4.82
C PRO A 83 8.91 -0.11 -6.34
N ASP A 84 8.60 -1.29 -6.83
CA ASP A 84 8.49 -1.54 -8.26
C ASP A 84 7.09 -1.25 -8.77
N VAL A 85 6.11 -1.42 -7.90
CA VAL A 85 4.70 -1.20 -8.25
C VAL A 85 3.95 -0.79 -6.99
N VAL A 86 2.91 0.00 -7.18
CA VAL A 86 2.05 0.44 -6.08
C VAL A 86 0.68 -0.17 -6.27
N VAL A 87 0.15 -0.79 -5.22
CA VAL A 87 -1.24 -1.23 -5.20
C VAL A 87 -2.01 -0.19 -4.39
N GLN A 88 -2.85 0.55 -5.07
CA GLN A 88 -3.64 1.61 -4.44
C GLN A 88 -5.00 1.04 -4.06
N VAL A 89 -5.22 0.87 -2.76
CA VAL A 89 -6.49 0.34 -2.26
C VAL A 89 -7.48 1.48 -2.16
N VAL A 90 -8.65 1.32 -2.74
CA VAL A 90 -9.70 2.33 -2.68
C VAL A 90 -10.95 1.71 -2.10
N ASP A 91 -11.69 2.48 -1.33
CA ASP A 91 -12.96 2.05 -0.77
C ASP A 91 -14.04 2.23 -1.85
N ALA A 92 -14.57 1.13 -2.34
CA ALA A 92 -15.55 1.17 -3.42
C ALA A 92 -16.83 1.88 -3.02
N THR A 93 -17.11 1.97 -1.72
CA THR A 93 -18.31 2.65 -1.24
C THR A 93 -18.08 4.15 -1.05
N ASN A 94 -16.84 4.61 -1.21
CA ASN A 94 -16.53 6.03 -1.04
C ASN A 94 -15.41 6.42 -2.02
N LEU A 95 -15.66 6.16 -3.27
CA LEU A 95 -14.65 6.25 -4.31
C LEU A 95 -14.11 7.66 -4.48
N GLU A 96 -14.99 8.64 -4.43
CA GLU A 96 -14.63 10.04 -4.63
C GLU A 96 -13.57 10.49 -3.62
N ARG A 97 -13.74 10.11 -2.36
CA ARG A 97 -12.79 10.48 -1.31
C ARG A 97 -11.42 9.83 -1.55
N ASN A 98 -11.42 8.64 -2.11
CA ASN A 98 -10.19 7.89 -2.32
C ASN A 98 -9.43 8.31 -3.58
N LEU A 99 -10.09 8.95 -4.52
CA LEU A 99 -9.47 9.29 -5.79
C LEU A 99 -8.38 10.36 -5.67
N TYR A 100 -8.47 11.21 -4.69
CA TYR A 100 -7.48 12.27 -4.54
C TYR A 100 -6.08 11.68 -4.32
N LEU A 101 -5.96 10.75 -3.38
CA LEU A 101 -4.69 10.09 -3.14
C LEU A 101 -4.27 9.24 -4.35
N ALA A 102 -5.23 8.53 -4.94
CA ALA A 102 -4.93 7.69 -6.09
C ALA A 102 -4.31 8.51 -7.23
N LEU A 103 -4.83 9.69 -7.49
CA LEU A 103 -4.27 10.54 -8.53
C LEU A 103 -2.86 10.98 -8.20
N GLN A 104 -2.59 11.32 -6.93
CA GLN A 104 -1.25 11.70 -6.52
C GLN A 104 -0.27 10.54 -6.65
N VAL A 105 -0.70 9.34 -6.31
CA VAL A 105 0.14 8.15 -6.45
C VAL A 105 0.47 7.90 -7.92
N ILE A 106 -0.51 8.03 -8.79
CA ILE A 106 -0.29 7.87 -10.22
C ILE A 106 0.71 8.90 -10.74
N GLU A 107 0.69 10.10 -10.20
CA GLU A 107 1.60 11.16 -10.61
C GLU A 107 3.05 10.90 -10.24
N THR A 108 3.33 9.95 -9.37
CA THR A 108 4.71 9.60 -9.04
C THR A 108 5.43 8.93 -10.21
N GLY A 109 4.70 8.47 -11.21
CA GLY A 109 5.30 7.78 -12.36
C GLY A 109 5.51 6.29 -12.15
N LEU A 110 5.22 5.78 -10.97
CA LEU A 110 5.34 4.35 -10.70
C LEU A 110 4.14 3.61 -11.32
N PRO A 111 4.32 2.35 -11.71
CA PRO A 111 3.17 1.53 -12.11
C PRO A 111 2.20 1.39 -10.95
N VAL A 112 0.93 1.63 -11.20
CA VAL A 112 -0.10 1.62 -10.16
C VAL A 112 -1.21 0.67 -10.55
N VAL A 113 -1.57 -0.21 -9.61
CA VAL A 113 -2.73 -1.08 -9.75
C VAL A 113 -3.77 -0.61 -8.73
N VAL A 114 -4.97 -0.35 -9.20
CA VAL A 114 -6.04 0.10 -8.31
C VAL A 114 -6.83 -1.13 -7.85
N ALA A 115 -6.97 -1.28 -6.55
CA ALA A 115 -7.68 -2.41 -5.95
C ALA A 115 -8.89 -1.90 -5.18
N PRO A 116 -10.08 -1.92 -5.78
CA PRO A 116 -11.29 -1.52 -5.05
C PRO A 116 -11.68 -2.60 -4.07
N VAL A 117 -12.01 -2.18 -2.85
CA VAL A 117 -12.46 -3.10 -1.81
C VAL A 117 -13.75 -2.58 -1.20
N SER A 118 -14.50 -3.47 -0.57
CA SER A 118 -15.74 -3.08 0.10
C SER A 118 -15.69 -3.53 1.54
N TYR A 119 -15.98 -2.62 2.43
CA TYR A 119 -16.00 -2.93 3.84
C TYR A 119 -17.12 -3.89 4.21
N THR A 120 -18.26 -3.76 3.54
CA THR A 120 -19.43 -4.54 3.89
C THR A 120 -19.35 -5.98 3.40
N HIS A 121 -18.54 -6.23 2.38
CA HIS A 121 -18.37 -7.56 1.86
C HIS A 121 -16.89 -7.80 1.70
N LEU A 122 -16.31 -8.57 2.54
CA LEU A 122 -14.88 -8.86 2.50
C LEU A 122 -14.52 -9.73 1.30
N THR A 123 -15.15 -9.50 0.17
CA THR A 123 -14.81 -10.21 -1.03
C THR A 123 -13.72 -9.45 -1.74
N LEU A 124 -12.67 -10.13 -2.06
CA LEU A 124 -11.60 -9.50 -2.84
C LEU A 124 -12.10 -9.29 -4.25
N PRO A 125 -11.99 -8.07 -4.75
CA PRO A 125 -12.40 -7.82 -6.13
C PRO A 125 -11.41 -8.44 -7.09
N THR A 126 -11.86 -8.68 -8.29
CA THR A 126 -10.98 -9.09 -9.35
C THR A 126 -10.11 -7.90 -9.71
N ILE A 127 -8.83 -8.10 -9.65
CA ILE A 127 -7.90 -7.04 -10.04
C ILE A 127 -7.73 -7.11 -11.54
N ALA A 128 -8.13 -6.10 -12.17
CA ALA A 128 -8.04 -6.06 -13.63
C ALA A 128 -6.71 -5.50 -14.08
#